data_f75de15fd8d1d8ad19c35285b712cf3b
#
_entry.id   f75de15fd8d1d8ad19c35285b712cf3b
#
_cell.length_a   1.000
_cell.length_b   1.000
_cell.length_c   1.000
_cell.angle_alpha   90.00
_cell.angle_beta   90.00
_cell.angle_gamma   90.00
#
_symmetry.space_group_name_H-M   'P 1'
#
loop_
_entity.id
_entity.type
_entity.pdbx_description
1 polymer ?
#
loop_
_entity_poly.entity_id
_entity_poly.type
_entity_poly.pdbx_seq_one_letter_code
_entity_poly.pdbx_strand_id
1 'polypeptide(L)'
;MRAVEFFSGIGGWSMSLQRSIARSAEVVAAFDVNADANAAYALNFGRQPLTRNLETLSAEAMDQLGADLLMMSPPCQPFTRSNASPQRDMLDPRSKAFLNIVDQLSRMQSPPAYVALENVVGFESSDCCARFLSVLGDRGYHFLQYHLTPSQLGVPNDRPRYYCIARLHRPFDFEYDRSRVLTSLPGRDQEVAPLVLSAYLNSSLSSAERTALVVPEHVLSKQAAWCFDIVTPSDTRTSCFTKAYSKFIRGSGSVLLEPREGDTTVPTDFLCDPETRVYDVDWRRKLDGGTLRYFSPLELLRLFGFAEGPEFRFPKEMSNRKCFELLGNSLSVFVATELLNILLS
;
A
#
# COMPACT_ATOMS: atom_id res chain seq x y z
N MET A 1 20.80 8.44 11.14
CA MET A 1 20.40 7.09 10.74
C MET A 1 20.32 7.05 9.22
N ARG A 2 20.91 6.02 8.60
CA ARG A 2 20.96 5.79 7.15
C ARG A 2 19.97 4.68 6.80
N ALA A 3 19.09 4.94 5.86
CA ALA A 3 18.07 3.98 5.42
C ALA A 3 18.29 3.56 3.96
N VAL A 4 17.95 2.31 3.65
CA VAL A 4 17.91 1.79 2.28
C VAL A 4 16.51 1.25 2.01
N GLU A 5 15.96 1.57 0.83
CA GLU A 5 14.63 1.11 0.41
C GLU A 5 14.75 0.21 -0.82
N PHE A 6 14.45 -1.08 -0.66
CA PHE A 6 14.35 -2.04 -1.76
C PHE A 6 12.90 -2.18 -2.23
N PHE A 7 12.72 -2.30 -3.56
CA PHE A 7 11.40 -2.33 -4.20
C PHE A 7 10.62 -1.06 -3.86
N SER A 8 11.28 0.09 -4.04
CA SER A 8 10.82 1.38 -3.51
C SER A 8 9.51 1.88 -4.12
N GLY A 9 9.15 1.42 -5.33
CA GLY A 9 7.96 1.93 -5.99
C GLY A 9 7.97 3.46 -6.05
N ILE A 10 6.87 4.08 -5.65
CA ILE A 10 6.76 5.55 -5.56
C ILE A 10 7.28 6.13 -4.24
N GLY A 11 7.93 5.34 -3.37
CA GLY A 11 8.54 5.81 -2.13
C GLY A 11 7.63 5.80 -0.91
N GLY A 12 6.81 4.76 -0.77
CA GLY A 12 5.91 4.64 0.38
C GLY A 12 6.65 4.60 1.71
N TRP A 13 7.71 3.81 1.82
CA TRP A 13 8.55 3.76 3.02
C TRP A 13 9.33 5.06 3.23
N SER A 14 9.88 5.66 2.17
CA SER A 14 10.58 6.95 2.26
C SER A 14 9.66 8.04 2.80
N MET A 15 8.41 8.11 2.33
CA MET A 15 7.42 9.04 2.85
C MET A 15 7.08 8.74 4.32
N SER A 16 6.94 7.48 4.68
CA SER A 16 6.65 7.06 6.06
C SER A 16 7.80 7.41 7.00
N LEU A 17 9.05 7.25 6.55
CA LEU A 17 10.24 7.60 7.33
C LEU A 17 10.30 9.10 7.62
N GLN A 18 10.02 9.96 6.62
CA GLN A 18 9.96 11.41 6.80
C GLN A 18 8.90 11.87 7.81
N ARG A 19 7.88 11.05 8.06
CA ARG A 19 6.78 11.33 9.00
C ARG A 19 6.95 10.65 10.35
N SER A 20 7.87 9.72 10.45
CA SER A 20 8.16 9.00 11.68
C SER A 20 8.93 9.85 12.70
N ILE A 21 9.10 9.31 13.89
CA ILE A 21 9.97 9.90 14.92
C ILE A 21 11.42 10.07 14.44
N ALA A 22 11.85 9.31 13.43
CA ALA A 22 13.18 9.38 12.81
C ALA A 22 13.20 10.24 11.53
N ARG A 23 12.38 11.28 11.43
CA ARG A 23 12.29 12.19 10.26
C ARG A 23 13.61 12.80 9.79
N SER A 24 14.65 12.79 10.60
CA SER A 24 16.00 13.23 10.25
C SER A 24 16.85 12.10 9.63
N ALA A 25 16.32 10.89 9.48
CA ALA A 25 17.02 9.81 8.81
C ALA A 25 17.13 10.08 7.31
N GLU A 26 18.26 9.68 6.74
CA GLU A 26 18.53 9.84 5.31
C GLU A 26 18.31 8.49 4.58
N VAL A 27 17.50 8.49 3.53
CA VAL A 27 17.45 7.38 2.58
C VAL A 27 18.66 7.50 1.65
N VAL A 28 19.69 6.70 1.90
CA VAL A 28 20.97 6.76 1.18
C VAL A 28 20.93 6.05 -0.17
N ALA A 29 20.03 5.07 -0.33
CA ALA A 29 19.77 4.38 -1.60
C ALA A 29 18.34 3.86 -1.65
N ALA A 30 17.74 3.93 -2.84
CA ALA A 30 16.46 3.32 -3.17
C ALA A 30 16.64 2.48 -4.44
N PHE A 31 15.90 1.37 -4.56
CA PHE A 31 16.02 0.44 -5.68
C PHE A 31 14.64 0.06 -6.21
N ASP A 32 14.41 0.28 -7.49
CA ASP A 32 13.25 -0.26 -8.21
C ASP A 32 13.56 -0.36 -9.71
N VAL A 33 12.95 -1.32 -10.38
CA VAL A 33 13.13 -1.54 -11.83
C VAL A 33 12.08 -0.83 -12.68
N ASN A 34 11.01 -0.31 -12.06
CA ASN A 34 9.91 0.36 -12.74
C ASN A 34 10.27 1.83 -13.02
N ALA A 35 10.50 2.17 -14.28
CA ALA A 35 10.89 3.51 -14.69
C ALA A 35 9.84 4.59 -14.34
N ASP A 36 8.54 4.29 -14.43
CA ASP A 36 7.47 5.24 -14.08
C ASP A 36 7.44 5.51 -12.57
N ALA A 37 7.63 4.46 -11.76
CA ALA A 37 7.74 4.58 -10.32
C ALA A 37 8.98 5.41 -9.94
N ASN A 38 10.13 5.14 -10.57
CA ASN A 38 11.36 5.87 -10.35
C ASN A 38 11.25 7.35 -10.71
N ALA A 39 10.52 7.68 -11.80
CA ALA A 39 10.26 9.08 -12.17
C ALA A 39 9.42 9.81 -11.11
N ALA A 40 8.37 9.16 -10.58
CA ALA A 40 7.57 9.70 -9.48
C ALA A 40 8.40 9.83 -8.20
N TYR A 41 9.20 8.82 -7.86
CA TYR A 41 10.09 8.85 -6.71
C TYR A 41 11.09 10.02 -6.80
N ALA A 42 11.79 10.14 -7.92
CA ALA A 42 12.80 11.19 -8.12
C ALA A 42 12.21 12.61 -8.02
N LEU A 43 11.01 12.80 -8.56
CA LEU A 43 10.30 14.09 -8.48
C LEU A 43 10.02 14.54 -7.05
N ASN A 44 9.71 13.59 -6.15
CA ASN A 44 9.26 13.89 -4.79
C ASN A 44 10.38 13.85 -3.74
N PHE A 45 11.40 13.02 -3.96
CA PHE A 45 12.49 12.83 -2.99
C PHE A 45 13.84 13.37 -3.45
N GLY A 46 13.92 13.93 -4.67
CA GLY A 46 15.16 14.50 -5.23
C GLY A 46 16.27 13.47 -5.46
N ARG A 47 15.95 12.18 -5.46
CA ARG A 47 16.89 11.06 -5.63
C ARG A 47 16.34 10.08 -6.64
N GLN A 48 17.13 9.74 -7.66
CA GLN A 48 16.78 8.70 -8.63
C GLN A 48 17.02 7.31 -8.03
N PRO A 49 16.00 6.43 -7.94
CA PRO A 49 16.21 5.04 -7.55
C PRO A 49 17.14 4.31 -8.53
N LEU A 50 17.91 3.39 -7.98
CA LEU A 50 18.84 2.55 -8.75
C LEU A 50 18.07 1.40 -9.41
N THR A 51 18.28 1.20 -10.70
CA THR A 51 17.68 0.09 -11.49
C THR A 51 18.54 -1.19 -11.48
N ARG A 52 19.42 -1.30 -10.49
CA ARG A 52 20.31 -2.46 -10.33
C ARG A 52 19.50 -3.74 -10.10
N ASN A 53 19.89 -4.82 -10.79
CA ASN A 53 19.29 -6.13 -10.56
C ASN A 53 19.59 -6.63 -9.13
N LEU A 54 18.56 -6.73 -8.31
CA LEU A 54 18.67 -7.18 -6.91
C LEU A 54 18.93 -8.70 -6.80
N GLU A 55 18.70 -9.49 -7.86
CA GLU A 55 19.02 -10.92 -7.88
C GLU A 55 20.54 -11.20 -7.82
N THR A 56 21.35 -10.21 -8.14
CA THR A 56 22.83 -10.32 -8.18
C THR A 56 23.52 -9.38 -7.18
N LEU A 57 22.77 -8.74 -6.30
CA LEU A 57 23.36 -7.90 -5.24
C LEU A 57 24.03 -8.78 -4.22
N SER A 58 25.31 -8.49 -3.91
CA SER A 58 26.09 -9.27 -2.94
C SER A 58 26.00 -8.68 -1.52
N ALA A 59 26.37 -9.47 -0.49
CA ALA A 59 26.44 -9.03 0.89
C ALA A 59 27.42 -7.85 1.07
N GLU A 60 28.57 -7.90 0.42
CA GLU A 60 29.57 -6.82 0.46
C GLU A 60 29.02 -5.52 -0.13
N ALA A 61 28.24 -5.62 -1.21
CA ALA A 61 27.58 -4.45 -1.80
C ALA A 61 26.50 -3.90 -0.88
N MET A 62 25.78 -4.75 -0.13
CA MET A 62 24.84 -4.32 0.89
C MET A 62 25.54 -3.69 2.10
N ASP A 63 26.64 -4.27 2.57
CA ASP A 63 27.48 -3.69 3.64
C ASP A 63 28.00 -2.30 3.27
N GLN A 64 28.43 -2.09 2.01
CA GLN A 64 28.90 -0.80 1.50
C GLN A 64 27.83 0.30 1.51
N LEU A 65 26.53 -0.03 1.47
CA LEU A 65 25.46 0.95 1.63
C LEU A 65 25.45 1.56 3.04
N GLY A 66 25.97 0.86 4.04
CA GLY A 66 26.07 1.31 5.42
C GLY A 66 24.69 1.66 6.00
N ALA A 67 23.71 0.80 5.80
CA ALA A 67 22.33 1.03 6.23
C ALA A 67 22.14 0.66 7.70
N ASP A 68 21.56 1.56 8.47
CA ASP A 68 21.03 1.27 9.82
C ASP A 68 19.62 0.66 9.73
N LEU A 69 18.84 1.06 8.72
CA LEU A 69 17.46 0.63 8.48
C LEU A 69 17.30 0.11 7.05
N LEU A 70 16.77 -1.09 6.92
CA LEU A 70 16.40 -1.70 5.65
C LEU A 70 14.87 -1.76 5.54
N MET A 71 14.31 -1.16 4.51
CA MET A 71 12.86 -1.13 4.21
C MET A 71 12.58 -1.86 2.90
N MET A 72 11.55 -2.71 2.86
CA MET A 72 11.27 -3.55 1.70
C MET A 72 9.77 -3.71 1.42
N SER A 73 9.39 -3.65 0.14
CA SER A 73 8.05 -4.05 -0.32
C SER A 73 8.18 -4.96 -1.55
N PRO A 74 8.59 -6.22 -1.37
CA PRO A 74 8.84 -7.13 -2.49
C PRO A 74 7.57 -7.47 -3.26
N PRO A 75 7.68 -7.88 -4.57
CA PRO A 75 6.52 -8.20 -5.40
C PRO A 75 5.56 -9.19 -4.74
N CYS A 76 4.27 -8.83 -4.71
CA CYS A 76 3.22 -9.60 -4.03
C CYS A 76 2.55 -10.68 -4.90
N GLN A 77 2.76 -10.67 -6.22
CA GLN A 77 2.04 -11.56 -7.13
C GLN A 77 2.23 -13.06 -6.85
N PRO A 78 3.39 -13.55 -6.35
CA PRO A 78 3.54 -14.95 -5.96
C PRO A 78 2.60 -15.37 -4.83
N PHE A 79 2.17 -14.43 -3.97
CA PHE A 79 1.46 -14.67 -2.70
C PHE A 79 -0.02 -14.33 -2.74
N THR A 80 -0.55 -13.87 -3.88
CA THR A 80 -1.98 -13.55 -4.00
C THR A 80 -2.83 -14.82 -4.05
N ARG A 81 -4.04 -14.78 -3.46
CA ARG A 81 -4.99 -15.91 -3.39
C ARG A 81 -5.28 -16.56 -4.75
N SER A 82 -5.20 -15.83 -5.85
CA SER A 82 -5.38 -16.35 -7.21
C SER A 82 -4.21 -17.22 -7.69
N ASN A 83 -3.05 -17.16 -7.05
CA ASN A 83 -1.84 -17.90 -7.39
C ASN A 83 -1.36 -18.83 -6.27
N ALA A 84 -2.15 -18.99 -5.20
CA ALA A 84 -1.80 -19.75 -4.00
C ALA A 84 -1.62 -21.24 -4.29
N SER A 85 -0.41 -21.61 -4.69
CA SER A 85 0.14 -22.95 -4.55
C SER A 85 1.36 -22.82 -3.65
N PRO A 86 1.34 -23.33 -2.41
CA PRO A 86 2.43 -23.12 -1.42
C PRO A 86 3.81 -23.52 -1.94
N GLN A 87 3.89 -24.47 -2.86
CA GLN A 87 5.16 -24.99 -3.40
C GLN A 87 5.74 -24.13 -4.55
N ARG A 88 5.07 -23.07 -5.00
CA ARG A 88 5.51 -22.28 -6.17
C ARG A 88 6.12 -20.92 -5.84
N ASP A 89 5.97 -20.42 -4.61
CA ASP A 89 6.39 -19.07 -4.27
C ASP A 89 7.91 -18.86 -4.35
N MET A 90 8.71 -19.80 -3.84
CA MET A 90 10.18 -19.76 -3.94
C MET A 90 10.69 -19.98 -5.38
N LEU A 91 9.94 -20.69 -6.21
CA LEU A 91 10.30 -20.96 -7.62
C LEU A 91 9.81 -19.85 -8.56
N ASP A 92 8.93 -18.96 -8.10
CA ASP A 92 8.44 -17.85 -8.92
C ASP A 92 9.61 -16.89 -9.25
N PRO A 93 9.86 -16.59 -10.53
CA PRO A 93 10.94 -15.65 -10.91
C PRO A 93 10.86 -14.30 -10.19
N ARG A 94 9.66 -13.85 -9.80
CA ARG A 94 9.44 -12.59 -9.10
C ARG A 94 9.90 -12.61 -7.64
N SER A 95 10.07 -13.80 -7.04
CA SER A 95 10.60 -13.97 -5.67
C SER A 95 12.13 -13.95 -5.62
N LYS A 96 12.84 -14.18 -6.73
CA LYS A 96 14.30 -14.32 -6.76
C LYS A 96 15.04 -13.13 -6.16
N ALA A 97 14.64 -11.91 -6.52
CA ALA A 97 15.27 -10.70 -6.01
C ALA A 97 15.11 -10.59 -4.47
N PHE A 98 13.92 -10.88 -3.95
CA PHE A 98 13.67 -10.89 -2.51
C PHE A 98 14.47 -11.98 -1.80
N LEU A 99 14.45 -13.21 -2.31
CA LEU A 99 15.22 -14.33 -1.74
C LEU A 99 16.71 -14.05 -1.75
N ASN A 100 17.24 -13.43 -2.81
CA ASN A 100 18.64 -13.00 -2.81
C ASN A 100 18.92 -12.00 -1.69
N ILE A 101 18.11 -10.95 -1.51
CA ILE A 101 18.28 -9.98 -0.41
C ILE A 101 18.29 -10.70 0.94
N VAL A 102 17.37 -11.65 1.17
CA VAL A 102 17.30 -12.44 2.40
C VAL A 102 18.56 -13.27 2.59
N ASP A 103 19.05 -13.95 1.54
CA ASP A 103 20.26 -14.74 1.61
C ASP A 103 21.50 -13.87 1.83
N GLN A 104 21.59 -12.69 1.22
CA GLN A 104 22.69 -11.75 1.47
C GLN A 104 22.64 -11.19 2.90
N LEU A 105 21.45 -10.88 3.43
CA LEU A 105 21.28 -10.45 4.83
C LEU A 105 21.89 -11.46 5.81
N SER A 106 21.78 -12.77 5.52
CA SER A 106 22.41 -13.80 6.33
C SER A 106 23.95 -13.76 6.32
N ARG A 107 24.57 -13.16 5.30
CA ARG A 107 26.01 -13.13 5.06
C ARG A 107 26.66 -11.77 5.34
N MET A 108 25.89 -10.71 5.53
CA MET A 108 26.39 -9.36 5.81
C MET A 108 27.31 -9.37 7.05
N GLN A 109 28.40 -8.64 6.97
CA GLN A 109 29.33 -8.43 8.10
C GLN A 109 28.78 -7.34 9.04
N SER A 110 28.08 -6.33 8.47
CA SER A 110 27.49 -5.21 9.19
C SER A 110 25.98 -5.14 8.87
N PRO A 111 25.16 -6.07 9.41
CA PRO A 111 23.73 -6.09 9.13
C PRO A 111 23.03 -4.84 9.71
N PRO A 112 21.93 -4.36 9.11
CA PRO A 112 21.20 -3.19 9.57
C PRO A 112 20.63 -3.43 10.98
N ALA A 113 20.62 -2.39 11.81
CA ALA A 113 20.02 -2.48 13.16
C ALA A 113 18.50 -2.71 13.11
N TYR A 114 17.85 -2.26 12.01
CA TYR A 114 16.40 -2.29 11.84
C TYR A 114 16.02 -2.83 10.47
N VAL A 115 14.94 -3.62 10.42
CA VAL A 115 14.35 -4.13 9.18
C VAL A 115 12.84 -3.91 9.22
N ALA A 116 12.28 -3.42 8.12
CA ALA A 116 10.85 -3.28 7.91
C ALA A 116 10.45 -3.89 6.55
N LEU A 117 9.38 -4.69 6.54
CA LEU A 117 8.86 -5.35 5.35
C LEU A 117 7.35 -5.17 5.27
N GLU A 118 6.84 -4.92 4.06
CA GLU A 118 5.41 -4.94 3.74
C GLU A 118 5.13 -5.93 2.62
N ASN A 119 3.98 -6.64 2.71
CA ASN A 119 3.45 -7.50 1.64
C ASN A 119 1.92 -7.67 1.77
N VAL A 120 1.32 -8.43 0.87
CA VAL A 120 -0.09 -8.81 0.97
C VAL A 120 -0.34 -9.81 2.09
N VAL A 121 -1.56 -9.82 2.64
CA VAL A 121 -2.04 -10.90 3.51
C VAL A 121 -1.99 -12.22 2.74
N GLY A 122 -1.43 -13.23 3.37
CA GLY A 122 -1.11 -14.53 2.77
C GLY A 122 0.40 -14.74 2.56
N PHE A 123 1.21 -13.66 2.57
CA PHE A 123 2.66 -13.76 2.53
C PHE A 123 3.21 -14.54 3.74
N GLU A 124 2.61 -14.38 4.92
CA GLU A 124 2.99 -15.07 6.16
C GLU A 124 2.92 -16.59 6.07
N SER A 125 2.12 -17.12 5.13
CA SER A 125 1.98 -18.57 4.91
C SER A 125 2.94 -19.10 3.84
N SER A 126 3.81 -18.26 3.29
CA SER A 126 4.72 -18.60 2.20
C SER A 126 6.05 -19.14 2.69
N ASP A 127 6.70 -19.98 1.87
CA ASP A 127 8.07 -20.45 2.13
C ASP A 127 9.07 -19.28 2.07
N CYS A 128 8.79 -18.25 1.26
CA CYS A 128 9.58 -17.01 1.23
C CYS A 128 9.56 -16.29 2.58
N CYS A 129 8.40 -16.19 3.23
CA CYS A 129 8.29 -15.61 4.56
C CYS A 129 9.01 -16.47 5.61
N ALA A 130 8.79 -17.78 5.58
CA ALA A 130 9.46 -18.71 6.49
C ALA A 130 11.00 -18.57 6.40
N ARG A 131 11.55 -18.49 5.17
CA ARG A 131 12.97 -18.25 4.94
C ARG A 131 13.43 -16.91 5.50
N PHE A 132 12.68 -15.85 5.27
CA PHE A 132 12.99 -14.51 5.80
C PHE A 132 13.03 -14.49 7.34
N LEU A 133 11.99 -15.04 7.99
CA LEU A 133 11.92 -15.09 9.46
C LEU A 133 13.02 -15.97 10.08
N SER A 134 13.39 -17.08 9.41
CA SER A 134 14.53 -17.92 9.82
C SER A 134 15.81 -17.10 9.80
N VAL A 135 16.11 -16.38 8.72
CA VAL A 135 17.32 -15.54 8.63
C VAL A 135 17.33 -14.45 9.70
N LEU A 136 16.19 -13.79 9.96
CA LEU A 136 16.11 -12.82 11.05
C LEU A 136 16.42 -13.45 12.41
N GLY A 137 15.84 -14.61 12.69
CA GLY A 137 16.10 -15.35 13.95
C GLY A 137 17.56 -15.76 14.11
N ASP A 138 18.15 -16.36 13.06
CA ASP A 138 19.55 -16.84 13.05
C ASP A 138 20.55 -15.69 13.23
N ARG A 139 20.20 -14.49 12.76
CA ARG A 139 20.98 -13.25 12.92
C ARG A 139 20.75 -12.53 14.24
N GLY A 140 19.86 -13.03 15.11
CA GLY A 140 19.57 -12.45 16.42
C GLY A 140 18.61 -11.26 16.40
N TYR A 141 17.79 -11.14 15.37
CA TYR A 141 16.72 -10.12 15.35
C TYR A 141 15.55 -10.54 16.24
N HIS A 142 15.02 -9.56 16.95
CA HIS A 142 13.70 -9.58 17.57
C HIS A 142 12.71 -9.00 16.58
N PHE A 143 11.65 -9.72 16.22
CA PHE A 143 10.70 -9.27 15.20
C PHE A 143 9.24 -9.41 15.64
N LEU A 144 8.40 -8.59 15.04
CA LEU A 144 6.94 -8.58 15.17
C LEU A 144 6.31 -8.69 13.80
N GLN A 145 5.23 -9.44 13.72
CA GLN A 145 4.44 -9.64 12.52
C GLN A 145 3.05 -9.04 12.71
N TYR A 146 2.52 -8.40 11.67
CA TYR A 146 1.23 -7.72 11.73
C TYR A 146 0.36 -7.98 10.50
N HIS A 147 -0.96 -8.07 10.72
CA HIS A 147 -1.98 -7.78 9.72
C HIS A 147 -2.65 -6.47 10.08
N LEU A 148 -2.41 -5.43 9.29
CA LEU A 148 -2.98 -4.10 9.55
C LEU A 148 -3.66 -3.54 8.30
N THR A 149 -4.66 -2.68 8.54
CA THR A 149 -5.37 -1.93 7.51
C THR A 149 -5.49 -0.46 7.93
N PRO A 150 -5.46 0.51 6.99
CA PRO A 150 -5.62 1.92 7.31
C PRO A 150 -6.91 2.26 8.05
N SER A 151 -7.96 1.47 7.88
CA SER A 151 -9.23 1.67 8.61
C SER A 151 -9.09 1.61 10.13
N GLN A 152 -8.13 0.84 10.65
CA GLN A 152 -7.80 0.80 12.08
C GLN A 152 -7.20 2.11 12.61
N LEU A 153 -6.74 2.98 11.71
CA LEU A 153 -6.18 4.31 12.02
C LEU A 153 -7.17 5.44 11.69
N GLY A 154 -8.43 5.12 11.44
CA GLY A 154 -9.46 6.11 11.11
C GLY A 154 -9.44 6.56 9.64
N VAL A 155 -8.68 5.92 8.76
CA VAL A 155 -8.65 6.22 7.32
C VAL A 155 -9.71 5.37 6.62
N PRO A 156 -10.64 5.96 5.82
CA PRO A 156 -11.71 5.23 5.15
C PRO A 156 -11.23 4.39 3.97
N ASN A 157 -10.23 3.54 4.20
CA ASN A 157 -9.68 2.64 3.18
C ASN A 157 -9.40 1.26 3.79
N ASP A 158 -10.06 0.23 3.27
CA ASP A 158 -9.82 -1.15 3.66
C ASP A 158 -8.72 -1.76 2.78
N ARG A 159 -7.49 -1.75 3.30
CA ARG A 159 -6.30 -2.26 2.62
C ARG A 159 -5.48 -3.13 3.56
N PRO A 160 -5.95 -4.34 3.88
CA PRO A 160 -5.21 -5.24 4.77
C PRO A 160 -3.88 -5.66 4.14
N ARG A 161 -2.80 -5.58 4.94
CA ARG A 161 -1.44 -5.96 4.53
C ARG A 161 -0.73 -6.67 5.67
N TYR A 162 0.18 -7.54 5.27
CA TYR A 162 1.17 -8.12 6.17
C TYR A 162 2.34 -7.15 6.32
N TYR A 163 2.82 -7.02 7.56
CA TYR A 163 4.03 -6.26 7.88
C TYR A 163 4.90 -7.07 8.81
N CYS A 164 6.23 -6.91 8.67
CA CYS A 164 7.20 -7.39 9.64
C CYS A 164 8.16 -6.26 9.98
N ILE A 165 8.38 -6.01 11.28
CA ILE A 165 9.39 -5.08 11.79
C ILE A 165 10.35 -5.83 12.71
N ALA A 166 11.66 -5.54 12.62
CA ALA A 166 12.68 -6.28 13.36
C ALA A 166 13.80 -5.37 13.85
N ARG A 167 14.28 -5.66 15.07
CA ARG A 167 15.41 -5.02 15.75
C ARG A 167 16.54 -6.02 16.00
N LEU A 168 17.76 -5.66 15.64
CA LEU A 168 18.94 -6.50 15.91
C LEU A 168 19.36 -6.39 17.38
N HIS A 169 19.46 -7.54 18.07
CA HIS A 169 19.90 -7.67 19.46
C HIS A 169 19.14 -6.84 20.52
N ARG A 170 18.04 -6.17 20.14
CA ARG A 170 17.23 -5.38 21.06
C ARG A 170 15.77 -5.82 21.00
N PRO A 171 15.19 -6.36 22.09
CA PRO A 171 13.76 -6.70 22.13
C PRO A 171 12.88 -5.43 22.08
N PHE A 172 11.61 -5.60 21.77
CA PHE A 172 10.61 -4.55 21.96
C PHE A 172 10.27 -4.41 23.46
N ASP A 173 9.89 -3.21 23.87
CA ASP A 173 9.69 -2.86 25.27
C ASP A 173 8.32 -3.31 25.84
N PHE A 174 7.68 -4.30 25.22
CA PHE A 174 6.42 -4.92 25.64
C PHE A 174 6.45 -6.43 25.36
N GLU A 175 5.58 -7.17 26.05
CA GLU A 175 5.46 -8.62 25.83
C GLU A 175 4.85 -8.93 24.46
N TYR A 176 5.45 -9.87 23.76
CA TYR A 176 4.99 -10.33 22.45
C TYR A 176 5.39 -11.76 22.17
N ASP A 177 4.58 -12.43 21.37
CA ASP A 177 4.86 -13.77 20.83
C ASP A 177 5.30 -13.65 19.37
N ARG A 178 6.55 -14.02 19.08
CA ARG A 178 7.12 -13.97 17.71
C ARG A 178 6.39 -14.87 16.71
N SER A 179 5.72 -15.93 17.19
CA SER A 179 5.01 -16.87 16.34
C SER A 179 3.66 -16.33 15.88
N ARG A 180 3.13 -15.29 16.51
CA ARG A 180 1.81 -14.73 16.22
C ARG A 180 1.89 -13.53 15.28
N VAL A 181 0.91 -13.49 14.36
CA VAL A 181 0.62 -12.28 13.58
C VAL A 181 -0.37 -11.44 14.37
N LEU A 182 0.06 -10.25 14.77
CA LEU A 182 -0.76 -9.30 15.53
C LEU A 182 -1.74 -8.58 14.59
N THR A 183 -2.92 -8.27 15.10
CA THR A 183 -3.98 -7.58 14.33
C THR A 183 -4.25 -6.16 14.80
N SER A 184 -3.49 -5.67 15.79
CA SER A 184 -3.59 -4.31 16.31
C SER A 184 -2.20 -3.79 16.69
N LEU A 185 -2.06 -2.47 16.75
CA LEU A 185 -0.83 -1.82 17.23
C LEU A 185 -0.81 -1.81 18.78
N PRO A 186 0.37 -1.91 19.41
CA PRO A 186 0.49 -1.84 20.86
C PRO A 186 -0.11 -0.53 21.43
N GLY A 187 -0.88 -0.66 22.51
CA GLY A 187 -1.50 0.49 23.19
C GLY A 187 -2.65 1.15 22.41
N ARG A 188 -3.12 0.54 21.31
CA ARG A 188 -4.31 1.00 20.56
C ARG A 188 -5.45 0.00 20.68
N ASP A 189 -6.02 -0.12 21.88
CA ASP A 189 -7.15 -1.01 22.14
C ASP A 189 -8.51 -0.40 21.72
N GLN A 190 -8.54 0.91 21.39
CA GLN A 190 -9.75 1.60 20.94
C GLN A 190 -9.73 1.77 19.41
N GLU A 191 -10.82 1.36 18.77
CA GLU A 191 -11.04 1.67 17.36
C GLU A 191 -11.17 3.19 17.17
N VAL A 192 -10.37 3.72 16.25
CA VAL A 192 -10.48 5.13 15.82
C VAL A 192 -11.64 5.21 14.83
N ALA A 193 -12.64 6.03 15.15
CA ALA A 193 -13.77 6.26 14.22
C ALA A 193 -13.23 6.79 12.88
N PRO A 194 -13.55 6.14 11.75
CA PRO A 194 -13.05 6.56 10.46
C PRO A 194 -13.65 7.91 10.05
N LEU A 195 -12.82 8.75 9.42
CA LEU A 195 -13.28 9.98 8.80
C LEU A 195 -14.16 9.66 7.58
N VAL A 196 -15.06 10.57 7.27
CA VAL A 196 -15.88 10.49 6.05
C VAL A 196 -15.03 10.73 4.80
N LEU A 197 -15.38 10.11 3.68
CA LEU A 197 -14.66 10.23 2.41
C LEU A 197 -14.52 11.66 1.92
N SER A 198 -15.50 12.52 2.20
CA SER A 198 -15.46 13.94 1.80
C SER A 198 -14.19 14.66 2.30
N ALA A 199 -13.57 14.24 3.39
CA ALA A 199 -12.31 14.80 3.90
C ALA A 199 -11.11 14.52 2.96
N TYR A 200 -11.21 13.49 2.12
CA TYR A 200 -10.15 13.05 1.19
C TYR A 200 -10.41 13.47 -0.25
N LEU A 201 -11.62 13.96 -0.56
CA LEU A 201 -11.98 14.34 -1.91
C LEU A 201 -11.30 15.65 -2.34
N ASN A 202 -11.13 15.79 -3.66
CA ASN A 202 -10.58 17.01 -4.25
C ASN A 202 -11.72 17.93 -4.74
N SER A 203 -12.04 18.93 -3.92
CA SER A 203 -13.05 19.95 -4.26
C SER A 203 -12.62 20.86 -5.43
N SER A 204 -11.33 20.88 -5.78
CA SER A 204 -10.78 21.77 -6.82
C SER A 204 -10.60 21.08 -8.17
N LEU A 205 -11.21 19.93 -8.41
CA LEU A 205 -11.21 19.29 -9.73
C LEU A 205 -11.88 20.21 -10.75
N SER A 206 -11.18 20.52 -11.83
CA SER A 206 -11.75 21.19 -13.00
C SER A 206 -12.81 20.31 -13.68
N SER A 207 -13.72 20.92 -14.46
CA SER A 207 -14.73 20.16 -15.22
C SER A 207 -14.09 19.13 -16.17
N ALA A 208 -12.95 19.46 -16.78
CA ALA A 208 -12.23 18.56 -17.68
C ALA A 208 -11.65 17.35 -16.91
N GLU A 209 -11.02 17.56 -15.74
CA GLU A 209 -10.50 16.49 -14.90
C GLU A 209 -11.63 15.60 -14.37
N ARG A 210 -12.74 16.20 -13.93
CA ARG A 210 -13.93 15.48 -13.46
C ARG A 210 -14.50 14.60 -14.58
N THR A 211 -14.65 15.16 -15.78
CA THR A 211 -15.14 14.41 -16.96
C THR A 211 -14.23 13.23 -17.31
N ALA A 212 -12.91 13.41 -17.21
CA ALA A 212 -11.94 12.33 -17.47
C ALA A 212 -11.99 11.19 -16.44
N LEU A 213 -12.62 11.41 -15.28
CA LEU A 213 -12.78 10.40 -14.23
C LEU A 213 -14.15 9.69 -14.30
N VAL A 214 -15.11 10.18 -15.06
CA VAL A 214 -16.44 9.57 -15.21
C VAL A 214 -16.30 8.11 -15.68
N VAL A 215 -17.03 7.19 -15.04
CA VAL A 215 -17.06 5.79 -15.48
C VAL A 215 -17.74 5.73 -16.85
N PRO A 216 -17.04 5.25 -17.90
CA PRO A 216 -17.59 5.29 -19.26
C PRO A 216 -18.82 4.40 -19.43
N GLU A 217 -19.79 4.84 -20.27
CA GLU A 217 -21.03 4.10 -20.52
C GLU A 217 -20.79 2.66 -21.01
N HIS A 218 -19.77 2.44 -21.84
CA HIS A 218 -19.44 1.09 -22.29
C HIS A 218 -18.94 0.16 -21.16
N VAL A 219 -18.50 0.73 -20.02
CA VAL A 219 -18.14 -0.03 -18.81
C VAL A 219 -19.40 -0.32 -17.99
N LEU A 220 -20.28 0.68 -17.85
CA LEU A 220 -21.57 0.53 -17.16
C LEU A 220 -22.51 -0.45 -17.86
N SER A 221 -22.35 -0.63 -19.18
CA SER A 221 -23.14 -1.57 -19.99
C SER A 221 -22.71 -3.04 -19.83
N LYS A 222 -21.55 -3.30 -19.22
CA LYS A 222 -21.08 -4.67 -19.01
C LYS A 222 -21.91 -5.37 -17.95
N GLN A 223 -22.16 -6.67 -18.15
CA GLN A 223 -22.87 -7.50 -17.17
C GLN A 223 -22.22 -7.47 -15.77
N ALA A 224 -20.90 -7.27 -15.69
CA ALA A 224 -20.20 -7.19 -14.41
C ALA A 224 -20.35 -5.84 -13.70
N ALA A 225 -20.98 -4.84 -14.28
CA ALA A 225 -21.06 -3.49 -13.71
C ALA A 225 -21.78 -3.44 -12.34
N TRP A 226 -22.69 -4.38 -12.09
CA TRP A 226 -23.33 -4.54 -10.79
C TRP A 226 -22.34 -4.89 -9.64
N CYS A 227 -21.11 -5.33 -9.97
CA CYS A 227 -20.07 -5.62 -9.00
C CYS A 227 -19.27 -4.40 -8.55
N PHE A 228 -19.57 -3.19 -9.03
CA PHE A 228 -18.91 -2.01 -8.51
C PHE A 228 -19.18 -1.84 -7.01
N ASP A 229 -18.14 -1.60 -6.26
CA ASP A 229 -18.23 -1.12 -4.88
C ASP A 229 -18.44 0.41 -4.96
N ILE A 230 -19.71 0.84 -4.87
CA ILE A 230 -20.10 2.25 -4.99
C ILE A 230 -20.10 2.86 -3.59
N VAL A 231 -19.42 4.00 -3.46
CA VAL A 231 -19.36 4.78 -2.23
C VAL A 231 -19.78 6.24 -2.51
N THR A 232 -20.21 6.93 -1.47
CA THR A 232 -20.62 8.36 -1.49
C THR A 232 -19.64 9.20 -0.65
N PRO A 233 -19.68 10.54 -0.77
CA PRO A 233 -18.84 11.41 0.06
C PRO A 233 -19.03 11.26 1.57
N SER A 234 -20.21 10.78 2.01
CA SER A 234 -20.55 10.57 3.42
C SER A 234 -20.11 9.20 3.96
N ASP A 235 -19.68 8.28 3.11
CA ASP A 235 -19.22 6.97 3.55
C ASP A 235 -17.90 7.06 4.30
N THR A 236 -17.69 6.08 5.19
CA THR A 236 -16.51 5.97 6.04
C THR A 236 -15.62 4.80 5.66
N ARG A 237 -15.79 4.25 4.45
CA ARG A 237 -15.00 3.13 3.93
C ARG A 237 -14.81 3.21 2.42
N THR A 238 -13.76 2.57 1.94
CA THR A 238 -13.57 2.14 0.54
C THR A 238 -12.97 0.75 0.53
N SER A 239 -13.18 0.00 -0.54
CA SER A 239 -12.47 -1.24 -0.79
C SER A 239 -11.02 -1.00 -1.22
N CYS A 240 -10.21 -2.06 -1.23
CA CYS A 240 -8.79 -1.99 -1.55
C CYS A 240 -8.55 -1.55 -3.01
N PHE A 241 -7.98 -0.39 -3.21
CA PHE A 241 -7.50 0.05 -4.52
C PHE A 241 -6.28 -0.77 -4.93
N THR A 242 -6.38 -1.45 -6.07
CA THR A 242 -5.33 -2.31 -6.62
C THR A 242 -4.73 -1.70 -7.89
N LYS A 243 -3.61 -2.26 -8.38
CA LYS A 243 -2.99 -1.84 -9.66
C LYS A 243 -3.92 -1.98 -10.87
N ALA A 244 -5.03 -2.70 -10.70
CA ALA A 244 -6.04 -2.91 -11.75
C ALA A 244 -7.20 -1.90 -11.67
N TYR A 245 -7.14 -0.90 -10.79
CA TYR A 245 -8.14 0.13 -10.66
C TYR A 245 -8.40 0.83 -11.99
N SER A 246 -9.65 1.10 -12.30
CA SER A 246 -10.17 1.55 -13.61
C SER A 246 -10.01 0.57 -14.78
N LYS A 247 -9.33 -0.56 -14.60
CA LYS A 247 -9.18 -1.60 -15.63
C LYS A 247 -10.18 -2.73 -15.46
N PHE A 248 -10.37 -3.17 -14.22
CA PHE A 248 -11.35 -4.20 -13.88
C PHE A 248 -12.43 -3.61 -12.97
N ILE A 249 -13.65 -4.15 -13.08
CA ILE A 249 -14.79 -3.73 -12.28
C ILE A 249 -14.74 -4.38 -10.90
N ARG A 250 -14.59 -5.69 -10.86
CA ARG A 250 -14.65 -6.47 -9.63
C ARG A 250 -13.33 -6.44 -8.86
N GLY A 251 -13.39 -6.04 -7.57
CA GLY A 251 -12.28 -6.18 -6.63
C GLY A 251 -11.05 -5.32 -6.94
N SER A 252 -11.23 -4.21 -7.68
CA SER A 252 -10.11 -3.33 -8.04
C SER A 252 -10.06 -2.03 -7.25
N GLY A 253 -11.14 -1.68 -6.52
CA GLY A 253 -11.33 -0.47 -5.75
C GLY A 253 -12.75 0.05 -5.86
N SER A 254 -13.11 0.99 -4.99
CA SER A 254 -14.43 1.64 -4.99
C SER A 254 -14.53 2.69 -6.08
N VAL A 255 -15.77 2.98 -6.51
CA VAL A 255 -16.11 4.12 -7.38
C VAL A 255 -16.98 5.09 -6.60
N LEU A 256 -16.79 6.38 -6.84
CA LEU A 256 -17.50 7.44 -6.12
C LEU A 256 -18.74 7.87 -6.89
N LEU A 257 -19.87 7.85 -6.20
CA LEU A 257 -21.10 8.48 -6.68
C LEU A 257 -21.16 9.90 -6.08
N GLU A 258 -20.96 10.89 -6.93
CA GLU A 258 -21.08 12.30 -6.55
C GLU A 258 -22.52 12.81 -6.80
N PRO A 259 -23.06 13.67 -5.90
CA PRO A 259 -24.33 14.34 -6.14
C PRO A 259 -24.29 15.13 -7.45
N ARG A 260 -25.45 15.36 -8.09
CA ARG A 260 -25.54 16.31 -9.17
C ARG A 260 -25.22 17.72 -8.69
N GLU A 261 -24.80 18.57 -9.62
CA GLU A 261 -24.54 19.98 -9.31
C GLU A 261 -25.82 20.63 -8.76
N GLY A 262 -25.74 21.14 -7.53
CA GLY A 262 -26.89 21.71 -6.78
C GLY A 262 -27.52 20.78 -5.75
N ASP A 263 -27.26 19.46 -5.79
CA ASP A 263 -27.71 18.51 -4.78
C ASP A 263 -26.66 18.36 -3.67
N THR A 264 -27.09 18.29 -2.42
CA THR A 264 -26.20 18.12 -1.25
C THR A 264 -26.05 16.67 -0.81
N THR A 265 -26.94 15.79 -1.27
CA THR A 265 -26.99 14.39 -0.86
C THR A 265 -27.22 13.48 -2.06
N VAL A 266 -26.65 12.30 -2.00
CA VAL A 266 -26.96 11.19 -2.90
C VAL A 266 -27.90 10.25 -2.15
N PRO A 267 -28.99 9.74 -2.78
CA PRO A 267 -29.80 8.72 -2.14
C PRO A 267 -28.95 7.51 -1.77
N THR A 268 -29.06 7.03 -0.53
CA THR A 268 -28.21 5.95 0.02
C THR A 268 -28.86 4.57 -0.05
N ASP A 269 -30.09 4.48 -0.59
CA ASP A 269 -30.91 3.28 -0.65
C ASP A 269 -30.51 2.28 -1.75
N PHE A 270 -29.38 2.49 -2.42
CA PHE A 270 -28.83 1.52 -3.36
C PHE A 270 -27.68 0.68 -2.83
N LEU A 271 -27.34 0.81 -1.61
CA LEU A 271 -26.41 -0.12 -1.03
C LEU A 271 -27.01 -1.52 -1.15
N CYS A 272 -26.26 -2.42 -1.81
CA CYS A 272 -26.53 -3.84 -1.83
C CYS A 272 -27.05 -4.28 -0.48
N ASP A 273 -28.17 -4.97 -0.42
CA ASP A 273 -28.60 -5.66 0.80
C ASP A 273 -27.45 -6.57 1.24
N PRO A 274 -26.82 -6.30 2.39
CA PRO A 274 -25.67 -7.07 2.84
C PRO A 274 -25.99 -8.54 3.08
N GLU A 275 -27.25 -8.89 3.32
CA GLU A 275 -27.67 -10.26 3.60
C GLU A 275 -27.94 -11.06 2.31
N THR A 276 -28.63 -10.47 1.35
CA THR A 276 -29.03 -11.20 0.14
C THR A 276 -28.02 -11.10 -0.99
N ARG A 277 -27.17 -10.04 -1.01
CA ARG A 277 -26.29 -9.71 -2.12
C ARG A 277 -26.98 -9.70 -3.49
N VAL A 278 -28.28 -9.56 -3.50
CA VAL A 278 -29.09 -9.46 -4.70
C VAL A 278 -29.10 -8.01 -5.14
N TYR A 279 -28.52 -7.76 -6.28
CA TYR A 279 -28.58 -6.44 -6.93
C TYR A 279 -29.87 -6.35 -7.71
N ASP A 280 -30.61 -5.29 -7.50
CA ASP A 280 -31.78 -4.96 -8.30
C ASP A 280 -31.38 -4.87 -9.77
N VAL A 281 -32.19 -5.46 -10.65
CA VAL A 281 -31.97 -5.43 -12.11
C VAL A 281 -31.93 -4.00 -12.64
N ASP A 282 -32.46 -3.06 -11.86
CA ASP A 282 -32.59 -1.63 -12.17
C ASP A 282 -31.57 -0.73 -11.46
N TRP A 283 -30.43 -1.30 -11.03
CA TRP A 283 -29.35 -0.58 -10.31
C TRP A 283 -28.97 0.76 -11.01
N ARG A 284 -29.15 0.87 -12.33
CA ARG A 284 -28.89 2.08 -13.10
C ARG A 284 -29.81 3.24 -12.76
N ARG A 285 -31.08 2.98 -12.45
CA ARG A 285 -32.03 4.04 -12.02
C ARG A 285 -31.57 4.69 -10.73
N LYS A 286 -30.81 3.94 -9.95
CA LYS A 286 -30.23 4.43 -8.70
C LYS A 286 -29.07 5.41 -8.93
N LEU A 287 -28.46 5.43 -10.13
CA LEU A 287 -27.48 6.43 -10.54
C LEU A 287 -28.11 7.74 -11.02
N ASP A 288 -29.43 7.79 -11.15
CA ASP A 288 -30.17 9.01 -11.63
C ASP A 288 -29.96 10.22 -10.68
N GLY A 289 -29.52 10.00 -9.46
CA GLY A 289 -29.19 11.05 -8.47
C GLY A 289 -27.78 11.62 -8.55
N GLY A 290 -26.88 11.14 -9.43
CA GLY A 290 -25.48 11.58 -9.38
C GLY A 290 -24.63 11.16 -10.57
N THR A 291 -23.34 11.47 -10.49
CA THR A 291 -22.32 11.06 -11.47
C THR A 291 -21.39 10.04 -10.86
N LEU A 292 -21.30 8.84 -11.48
CA LEU A 292 -20.37 7.80 -11.05
C LEU A 292 -19.00 8.05 -11.67
N ARG A 293 -17.99 8.19 -10.83
CA ARG A 293 -16.62 8.41 -11.27
C ARG A 293 -15.59 7.59 -10.51
N TYR A 294 -14.44 7.41 -11.10
CA TYR A 294 -13.24 6.95 -10.39
C TYR A 294 -12.72 8.04 -9.45
N PHE A 295 -12.03 7.63 -8.37
CA PHE A 295 -11.25 8.56 -7.56
C PHE A 295 -10.11 9.14 -8.41
N SER A 296 -9.78 10.41 -8.21
CA SER A 296 -8.61 11.01 -8.84
C SER A 296 -7.31 10.50 -8.22
N PRO A 297 -6.17 10.58 -8.93
CA PRO A 297 -4.86 10.24 -8.35
C PRO A 297 -4.56 10.99 -7.04
N LEU A 298 -4.96 12.27 -6.94
CA LEU A 298 -4.75 13.08 -5.73
C LEU A 298 -5.60 12.57 -4.55
N GLU A 299 -6.86 12.21 -4.80
CA GLU A 299 -7.74 11.62 -3.77
C GLU A 299 -7.18 10.29 -3.25
N LEU A 300 -6.66 9.45 -4.15
CA LEU A 300 -5.99 8.22 -3.75
C LEU A 300 -4.68 8.50 -3.00
N LEU A 301 -3.88 9.50 -3.39
CA LEU A 301 -2.69 9.91 -2.63
C LEU A 301 -3.06 10.30 -1.20
N ARG A 302 -4.18 11.01 -1.00
CA ARG A 302 -4.68 11.36 0.34
C ARG A 302 -5.08 10.12 1.13
N LEU A 303 -5.85 9.21 0.54
CA LEU A 303 -6.27 7.94 1.18
C LEU A 303 -5.10 7.02 1.52
N PHE A 304 -4.01 7.08 0.75
CA PHE A 304 -2.79 6.31 1.02
C PHE A 304 -1.83 7.03 1.97
N GLY A 305 -2.10 8.31 2.30
CA GLY A 305 -1.31 9.11 3.22
C GLY A 305 -0.13 9.83 2.56
N PHE A 306 -0.01 9.92 1.26
CA PHE A 306 1.08 10.65 0.59
C PHE A 306 0.90 12.18 0.61
N ALA A 307 -0.33 12.67 0.75
CA ALA A 307 -0.65 14.10 0.62
C ALA A 307 -0.64 14.88 1.95
N GLU A 308 -0.25 14.27 3.05
CA GLU A 308 -0.07 14.96 4.33
C GLU A 308 1.36 15.50 4.45
N GLY A 309 1.56 16.78 4.23
CA GLY A 309 2.88 17.44 4.23
C GLY A 309 3.25 17.99 2.86
N PRO A 310 4.53 17.92 2.42
CA PRO A 310 4.91 18.33 1.07
C PRO A 310 4.08 17.54 0.06
N GLU A 311 3.39 18.27 -0.84
CA GLU A 311 2.45 17.68 -1.78
C GLU A 311 3.15 16.72 -2.72
N PHE A 312 2.85 15.41 -2.59
CA PHE A 312 3.34 14.39 -3.51
C PHE A 312 2.72 14.59 -4.90
N ARG A 313 3.55 14.53 -5.93
CA ARG A 313 3.14 14.77 -7.32
C ARG A 313 3.56 13.64 -8.23
N PHE A 314 2.71 13.30 -9.19
CA PHE A 314 3.11 12.50 -10.34
C PHE A 314 3.69 13.41 -11.46
N PRO A 315 4.58 12.88 -12.32
CA PRO A 315 4.97 13.57 -13.55
C PRO A 315 3.73 14.00 -14.36
N LYS A 316 3.76 15.23 -14.91
CA LYS A 316 2.58 15.85 -15.58
C LYS A 316 2.05 15.02 -16.76
N GLU A 317 2.94 14.30 -17.45
CA GLU A 317 2.61 13.47 -18.62
C GLU A 317 2.06 12.10 -18.22
N MET A 318 2.07 11.77 -16.93
CA MET A 318 1.63 10.45 -16.47
C MET A 318 0.10 10.38 -16.50
N SER A 319 -0.44 9.39 -17.21
CA SER A 319 -1.89 9.17 -17.29
C SER A 319 -2.47 8.74 -15.94
N ASN A 320 -3.75 9.06 -15.69
CA ASN A 320 -4.46 8.60 -14.49
C ASN A 320 -4.36 7.08 -14.31
N ARG A 321 -4.47 6.32 -15.40
CA ARG A 321 -4.33 4.85 -15.36
C ARG A 321 -2.97 4.40 -14.82
N LYS A 322 -1.89 5.07 -15.22
CA LYS A 322 -0.55 4.76 -14.72
C LYS A 322 -0.41 5.17 -13.26
N CYS A 323 -0.94 6.31 -12.85
CA CYS A 323 -1.00 6.73 -11.44
C CYS A 323 -1.74 5.69 -10.57
N PHE A 324 -2.88 5.18 -11.05
CA PHE A 324 -3.64 4.13 -10.36
C PHE A 324 -2.85 2.83 -10.22
N GLU A 325 -2.13 2.43 -11.26
CA GLU A 325 -1.27 1.24 -11.24
C GLU A 325 -0.17 1.36 -10.17
N LEU A 326 0.49 2.51 -10.11
CA LEU A 326 1.57 2.79 -9.15
C LEU A 326 1.03 2.87 -7.72
N LEU A 327 -0.08 3.58 -7.50
CA LEU A 327 -0.74 3.67 -6.19
C LEU A 327 -1.22 2.31 -5.70
N GLY A 328 -1.86 1.53 -6.58
CA GLY A 328 -2.33 0.19 -6.24
C GLY A 328 -1.23 -0.78 -5.83
N ASN A 329 0.00 -0.56 -6.31
CA ASN A 329 1.20 -1.30 -5.91
C ASN A 329 1.90 -0.72 -4.68
N SER A 330 1.49 0.47 -4.19
CA SER A 330 2.11 1.12 -3.04
C SER A 330 1.53 0.62 -1.72
N LEU A 331 2.13 1.02 -0.62
CA LEU A 331 1.68 0.76 0.75
C LEU A 331 0.90 1.95 1.33
N SER A 332 0.26 1.75 2.51
CA SER A 332 -0.30 2.83 3.29
C SER A 332 0.78 3.53 4.11
N VAL A 333 1.02 4.81 3.82
CA VAL A 333 1.99 5.64 4.55
C VAL A 333 1.57 5.78 6.02
N PHE A 334 0.28 5.86 6.31
CA PHE A 334 -0.22 5.93 7.70
C PHE A 334 0.23 4.72 8.52
N VAL A 335 -0.04 3.51 8.03
CA VAL A 335 0.30 2.27 8.75
C VAL A 335 1.82 2.12 8.85
N ALA A 336 2.55 2.36 7.77
CA ALA A 336 3.99 2.22 7.74
C ALA A 336 4.69 3.24 8.67
N THR A 337 4.16 4.46 8.81
CA THR A 337 4.65 5.46 9.76
C THR A 337 4.52 4.99 11.22
N GLU A 338 3.35 4.46 11.60
CA GLU A 338 3.14 3.94 12.94
C GLU A 338 4.07 2.75 13.24
N LEU A 339 4.27 1.86 12.27
CA LEU A 339 5.19 0.74 12.44
C LEU A 339 6.65 1.19 12.54
N LEU A 340 7.07 2.23 11.80
CA LEU A 340 8.39 2.82 11.96
C LEU A 340 8.54 3.51 13.32
N ASN A 341 7.49 4.15 13.86
CA ASN A 341 7.51 4.71 15.19
C ASN A 341 7.74 3.64 16.26
N ILE A 342 7.06 2.48 16.15
CA ILE A 342 7.27 1.34 17.04
C ILE A 342 8.66 0.74 16.84
N LEU A 343 9.13 0.63 15.61
CA LEU A 343 10.41 0.03 15.29
C LEU A 343 11.58 0.86 15.85
N LEU A 344 11.47 2.17 15.85
CA LEU A 344 12.57 3.11 16.12
C LEU A 344 12.52 3.76 17.53
N SER A 345 11.46 3.48 18.30
CA SER A 345 11.35 3.87 19.73
C SER A 345 12.26 2.98 20.64
#